data_7bcc69b3a4b8d79c5301661832ab0d0e
#
_entry.id   7bcc69b3a4b8d79c5301661832ab0d0e
#
_cell.length_a   1.000
_cell.length_b   1.000
_cell.length_c   1.000
_cell.angle_alpha   90.00
_cell.angle_beta   90.00
_cell.angle_gamma   90.00
#
_symmetry.space_group_name_H-M   'P 1'
#
loop_
_entity.id
_entity.type
_entity.pdbx_description
1 polymer ?
#
loop_
_entity_poly.entity_id
_entity_poly.type
_entity_poly.pdbx_seq_one_letter_code
_entity_poly.pdbx_strand_id
1 'polypeptide(L)'
;MLHKKHINYFKKLLPENFIFSERGDCWAYGYDNSKMHVVPECVLFANDKLQIQSIVKYCFENNIPITTRGRGTGNTGGSVPIDKSIVLSLEKMNKILNIDIKNRFCEVQPGVINKELQKELKKENFFWGPDPSSQDYSTIGGNIANNSAGPRAIKYGTPRDNILGLEFISGIGEIYKTGVKTSKGVVGLDLTRLFTGSEGILGILTEATLKILPCNNAIKTVEITFDSVADASQTIINLMSQPITPYKLEF
;
A
#
# COMPACT_ATOMS: atom_id res chain seq x y z
N MET A 1 -22.66 -19.13 -1.08
CA MET A 1 -21.86 -19.45 -2.29
C MET A 1 -22.25 -18.47 -3.39
N LEU A 2 -21.27 -17.82 -4.02
CA LEU A 2 -21.53 -16.84 -5.09
C LEU A 2 -22.26 -17.54 -6.25
N HIS A 3 -23.32 -16.92 -6.76
CA HIS A 3 -24.13 -17.54 -7.81
C HIS A 3 -23.31 -17.69 -9.11
N LYS A 4 -23.43 -18.84 -9.83
CA LYS A 4 -22.68 -19.13 -11.07
C LYS A 4 -22.72 -17.98 -12.11
N LYS A 5 -23.82 -17.19 -12.15
CA LYS A 5 -23.93 -16.03 -13.04
C LYS A 5 -22.81 -14.99 -12.81
N HIS A 6 -22.38 -14.79 -11.56
CA HIS A 6 -21.36 -13.80 -11.19
C HIS A 6 -19.98 -14.28 -11.63
N ILE A 7 -19.65 -15.56 -11.40
CA ILE A 7 -18.40 -16.15 -11.88
C ILE A 7 -18.33 -16.07 -13.41
N ASN A 8 -19.43 -16.37 -14.10
CA ASN A 8 -19.48 -16.28 -15.56
C ASN A 8 -19.27 -14.83 -16.08
N TYR A 9 -19.72 -13.83 -15.33
CA TYR A 9 -19.43 -12.44 -15.64
C TYR A 9 -17.93 -12.13 -15.52
N PHE A 10 -17.31 -12.53 -14.41
CA PHE A 10 -15.88 -12.30 -14.20
C PHE A 10 -15.00 -13.03 -15.23
N LYS A 11 -15.40 -14.22 -15.68
CA LYS A 11 -14.73 -14.96 -16.79
C LYS A 11 -14.77 -14.22 -18.15
N LYS A 12 -15.68 -13.27 -18.33
CA LYS A 12 -15.70 -12.41 -19.54
C LYS A 12 -14.74 -11.22 -19.43
N LEU A 13 -14.41 -10.81 -18.21
CA LEU A 13 -13.53 -9.65 -17.92
C LEU A 13 -12.07 -10.04 -17.72
N LEU A 14 -11.83 -11.22 -17.17
CA LEU A 14 -10.53 -11.68 -16.73
C LEU A 14 -10.17 -13.02 -17.36
N PRO A 15 -8.88 -13.26 -17.63
CA PRO A 15 -8.40 -14.60 -18.00
C PRO A 15 -8.76 -15.63 -16.91
N GLU A 16 -8.98 -16.88 -17.30
CA GLU A 16 -9.42 -17.92 -16.37
C GLU A 16 -8.43 -18.14 -15.21
N ASN A 17 -7.14 -18.07 -15.49
CA ASN A 17 -6.07 -18.18 -14.48
C ASN A 17 -5.98 -16.95 -13.52
N PHE A 18 -6.82 -15.94 -13.71
CA PHE A 18 -6.97 -14.77 -12.83
C PHE A 18 -8.21 -14.86 -11.93
N ILE A 19 -8.88 -16.01 -11.92
CA ILE A 19 -10.10 -16.23 -11.15
C ILE A 19 -9.94 -17.52 -10.36
N PHE A 20 -9.88 -17.43 -9.03
CA PHE A 20 -9.95 -18.57 -8.15
C PHE A 20 -11.37 -18.67 -7.58
N SER A 21 -12.03 -19.77 -7.80
CA SER A 21 -13.39 -20.06 -7.29
C SER A 21 -13.47 -21.36 -6.49
N GLU A 22 -12.41 -22.15 -6.51
CA GLU A 22 -12.33 -23.34 -5.69
C GLU A 22 -11.94 -22.98 -4.26
N ARG A 23 -12.60 -23.59 -3.27
CA ARG A 23 -12.42 -23.25 -1.85
C ARG A 23 -10.95 -23.38 -1.39
N GLY A 24 -10.23 -24.39 -1.93
CA GLY A 24 -8.81 -24.59 -1.62
C GLY A 24 -7.93 -23.42 -2.07
N ASP A 25 -8.14 -22.93 -3.29
CA ASP A 25 -7.38 -21.81 -3.86
C ASP A 25 -7.71 -20.49 -3.15
N CYS A 26 -8.99 -20.30 -2.79
CA CYS A 26 -9.46 -19.12 -2.07
C CYS A 26 -8.93 -19.06 -0.63
N TRP A 27 -8.61 -20.20 -0.02
CA TRP A 27 -8.23 -20.29 1.39
C TRP A 27 -7.01 -19.41 1.73
N ALA A 28 -6.00 -19.40 0.86
CA ALA A 28 -4.78 -18.61 1.04
C ALA A 28 -5.01 -17.07 1.01
N TYR A 29 -6.14 -16.63 0.48
CA TYR A 29 -6.51 -15.22 0.40
C TYR A 29 -7.48 -14.79 1.50
N GLY A 30 -7.80 -15.68 2.41
CA GLY A 30 -8.73 -15.46 3.50
C GLY A 30 -8.14 -14.88 4.78
N TYR A 31 -6.82 -14.70 4.90
CA TYR A 31 -6.14 -14.27 6.12
C TYR A 31 -5.06 -13.22 5.90
N ASP A 32 -4.66 -12.56 6.96
CA ASP A 32 -3.45 -11.72 7.07
C ASP A 32 -2.72 -12.04 8.38
N ASN A 33 -1.78 -11.19 8.82
CA ASN A 33 -1.04 -11.41 10.07
C ASN A 33 -1.86 -11.13 11.35
N SER A 34 -3.11 -10.69 11.26
CA SER A 34 -4.02 -10.57 12.41
C SER A 34 -4.44 -11.90 12.99
N LYS A 35 -4.19 -13.01 12.29
CA LYS A 35 -4.66 -14.37 12.56
C LYS A 35 -6.16 -14.57 12.38
N MET A 36 -6.91 -13.56 11.96
CA MET A 36 -8.29 -13.72 11.51
C MET A 36 -8.32 -14.42 10.15
N HIS A 37 -9.34 -15.25 9.92
CA HIS A 37 -9.46 -15.99 8.67
C HIS A 37 -10.93 -16.17 8.27
N VAL A 38 -11.27 -15.73 7.07
CA VAL A 38 -12.55 -15.96 6.41
C VAL A 38 -12.28 -16.30 4.95
N VAL A 39 -12.79 -17.44 4.46
CA VAL A 39 -12.58 -17.85 3.07
C VAL A 39 -13.51 -17.03 2.15
N PRO A 40 -12.98 -16.27 1.17
CA PRO A 40 -13.83 -15.55 0.24
C PRO A 40 -14.55 -16.49 -0.74
N GLU A 41 -15.62 -16.01 -1.33
CA GLU A 41 -16.38 -16.75 -2.35
C GLU A 41 -15.61 -16.93 -3.67
N CYS A 42 -14.77 -15.95 -4.02
CA CYS A 42 -13.77 -16.06 -5.07
C CYS A 42 -12.66 -15.03 -4.90
N VAL A 43 -11.55 -15.26 -5.59
CA VAL A 43 -10.43 -14.31 -5.69
C VAL A 43 -10.27 -13.90 -7.14
N LEU A 44 -10.23 -12.60 -7.38
CA LEU A 44 -10.04 -12.00 -8.69
C LEU A 44 -8.71 -11.26 -8.73
N PHE A 45 -7.92 -11.47 -9.77
CA PHE A 45 -6.67 -10.74 -10.01
C PHE A 45 -6.88 -9.74 -11.13
N ALA A 46 -6.78 -8.45 -10.82
CA ALA A 46 -6.80 -7.42 -11.86
C ALA A 46 -5.37 -7.02 -12.24
N ASN A 47 -5.15 -6.73 -13.52
CA ASN A 47 -3.87 -6.24 -14.04
C ASN A 47 -3.96 -4.83 -14.63
N ASP A 48 -5.15 -4.27 -14.75
CA ASP A 48 -5.38 -2.89 -15.16
C ASP A 48 -6.60 -2.27 -14.46
N LYS A 49 -6.68 -0.93 -14.52
CA LYS A 49 -7.73 -0.17 -13.84
C LYS A 49 -9.13 -0.32 -14.45
N LEU A 50 -9.24 -0.62 -15.74
CA LEU A 50 -10.55 -0.79 -16.38
C LEU A 50 -11.20 -2.10 -15.95
N GLN A 51 -10.39 -3.15 -15.71
CA GLN A 51 -10.87 -4.39 -15.10
C GLN A 51 -11.39 -4.13 -13.68
N ILE A 52 -10.64 -3.40 -12.86
CA ILE A 52 -11.08 -3.03 -11.50
C ILE A 52 -12.38 -2.25 -11.56
N GLN A 53 -12.46 -1.24 -12.44
CA GLN A 53 -13.67 -0.42 -12.61
C GLN A 53 -14.88 -1.28 -12.95
N SER A 54 -14.75 -2.18 -13.91
CA SER A 54 -15.83 -3.07 -14.34
C SER A 54 -16.26 -4.02 -13.22
N ILE A 55 -15.30 -4.59 -12.49
CA ILE A 55 -15.58 -5.46 -11.33
C ILE A 55 -16.33 -4.69 -10.25
N VAL A 56 -15.86 -3.49 -9.88
CA VAL A 56 -16.48 -2.68 -8.84
C VAL A 56 -17.91 -2.30 -9.21
N LYS A 57 -18.15 -1.79 -10.43
CA LYS A 57 -19.51 -1.46 -10.90
C LYS A 57 -20.44 -2.66 -10.82
N TYR A 58 -19.99 -3.79 -11.34
CA TYR A 58 -20.78 -5.02 -11.29
C TYR A 58 -21.08 -5.47 -9.85
N CYS A 59 -20.09 -5.43 -8.97
CA CYS A 59 -20.27 -5.81 -7.57
C CYS A 59 -21.20 -4.85 -6.84
N PHE A 60 -21.10 -3.55 -7.08
CA PHE A 60 -22.00 -2.53 -6.55
C PHE A 60 -23.46 -2.79 -6.97
N GLU A 61 -23.73 -3.01 -8.26
CA GLU A 61 -25.07 -3.30 -8.81
C GLU A 61 -25.66 -4.61 -8.26
N ASN A 62 -24.83 -5.57 -7.87
CA ASN A 62 -25.28 -6.88 -7.38
C ASN A 62 -25.11 -7.06 -5.87
N ASN A 63 -24.78 -6.00 -5.11
CA ASN A 63 -24.55 -6.03 -3.67
C ASN A 63 -23.52 -7.11 -3.23
N ILE A 64 -22.42 -7.25 -4.00
CA ILE A 64 -21.33 -8.18 -3.69
C ILE A 64 -20.24 -7.39 -2.97
N PRO A 65 -19.93 -7.68 -1.71
CA PRO A 65 -18.84 -7.01 -0.99
C PRO A 65 -17.48 -7.36 -1.61
N ILE A 66 -16.58 -6.36 -1.64
CA ILE A 66 -15.21 -6.51 -2.15
C ILE A 66 -14.23 -6.24 -1.01
N THR A 67 -13.28 -7.15 -0.81
CA THR A 67 -12.10 -6.91 0.02
C THR A 67 -10.90 -6.77 -0.89
N THR A 68 -10.29 -5.58 -0.89
CA THR A 68 -9.06 -5.32 -1.68
C THR A 68 -7.85 -5.91 -0.96
N ARG A 69 -6.96 -6.56 -1.72
CA ARG A 69 -5.79 -7.22 -1.15
C ARG A 69 -4.51 -6.96 -1.94
N GLY A 70 -3.43 -6.64 -1.23
CA GLY A 70 -2.05 -6.80 -1.69
C GLY A 70 -1.53 -8.18 -1.27
N ARG A 71 -0.46 -8.22 -0.49
CA ARG A 71 0.16 -9.48 -0.01
C ARG A 71 -0.30 -9.96 1.37
N GLY A 72 -1.28 -9.28 1.99
CA GLY A 72 -1.81 -9.70 3.29
C GLY A 72 -0.80 -9.64 4.45
N THR A 73 0.14 -8.71 4.41
CA THR A 73 1.15 -8.52 5.47
C THR A 73 0.67 -7.63 6.62
N GLY A 74 -0.57 -7.15 6.58
CA GLY A 74 -1.18 -6.31 7.61
C GLY A 74 -1.50 -7.09 8.89
N ASN A 75 -1.60 -6.36 10.03
CA ASN A 75 -1.84 -6.95 11.35
C ASN A 75 -3.23 -6.61 11.91
N THR A 76 -4.07 -5.91 11.13
CA THR A 76 -5.33 -5.33 11.61
C THR A 76 -6.58 -6.01 11.01
N GLY A 77 -6.41 -6.97 10.12
CA GLY A 77 -7.53 -7.64 9.46
C GLY A 77 -8.07 -6.90 8.23
N GLY A 78 -7.47 -5.78 7.81
CA GLY A 78 -7.98 -4.97 6.69
C GLY A 78 -7.99 -5.69 5.33
N SER A 79 -7.23 -6.77 5.18
CA SER A 79 -7.25 -7.62 3.98
C SER A 79 -7.96 -8.97 4.18
N VAL A 80 -8.54 -9.20 5.36
CA VAL A 80 -9.37 -10.38 5.62
C VAL A 80 -10.77 -10.13 5.08
N PRO A 81 -11.29 -11.01 4.19
CA PRO A 81 -12.61 -10.82 3.61
C PRO A 81 -13.73 -10.97 4.66
N ILE A 82 -14.87 -10.35 4.40
CA ILE A 82 -16.10 -10.64 5.15
C ILE A 82 -16.84 -11.82 4.50
N ASP A 83 -17.78 -12.41 5.23
CA ASP A 83 -18.60 -13.50 4.70
C ASP A 83 -19.31 -13.10 3.40
N LYS A 84 -19.39 -14.02 2.44
CA LYS A 84 -20.00 -13.83 1.11
C LYS A 84 -19.38 -12.72 0.26
N SER A 85 -18.15 -12.33 0.54
CA SER A 85 -17.41 -11.34 -0.25
C SER A 85 -16.49 -11.99 -1.26
N ILE A 86 -16.01 -11.17 -2.20
CA ILE A 86 -14.89 -11.50 -3.06
C ILE A 86 -13.62 -10.81 -2.59
N VAL A 87 -12.46 -11.41 -2.85
CA VAL A 87 -11.17 -10.73 -2.75
C VAL A 87 -10.75 -10.22 -4.13
N LEU A 88 -10.41 -8.94 -4.21
CA LEU A 88 -9.78 -8.35 -5.38
C LEU A 88 -8.30 -8.13 -5.12
N SER A 89 -7.47 -9.00 -5.67
CA SER A 89 -6.02 -8.91 -5.55
C SER A 89 -5.44 -7.95 -6.58
N LEU A 90 -4.59 -7.02 -6.11
CA LEU A 90 -3.87 -6.05 -6.93
C LEU A 90 -2.44 -6.48 -7.24
N GLU A 91 -2.04 -7.71 -6.90
CA GLU A 91 -0.66 -8.19 -7.06
C GLU A 91 -0.16 -8.18 -8.51
N LYS A 92 -1.08 -8.26 -9.49
CA LYS A 92 -0.75 -8.20 -10.91
C LYS A 92 -0.58 -6.78 -11.45
N MET A 93 -0.98 -5.76 -10.69
CA MET A 93 -0.71 -4.36 -10.99
C MET A 93 0.62 -3.95 -10.35
N ASN A 94 1.73 -4.43 -10.87
CA ASN A 94 3.05 -4.37 -10.24
C ASN A 94 4.10 -3.62 -11.08
N LYS A 95 3.68 -2.67 -11.91
CA LYS A 95 4.60 -1.90 -12.76
C LYS A 95 5.03 -0.62 -12.07
N ILE A 96 6.34 -0.31 -12.15
CA ILE A 96 6.86 1.03 -11.94
C ILE A 96 6.66 1.77 -13.26
N LEU A 97 5.80 2.79 -13.25
CA LEU A 97 5.33 3.47 -14.46
C LEU A 97 6.31 4.55 -14.91
N ASN A 98 6.88 5.28 -13.95
CA ASN A 98 7.80 6.37 -14.22
C ASN A 98 8.71 6.63 -13.02
N ILE A 99 9.96 7.03 -13.25
CA ILE A 99 10.88 7.55 -12.24
C ILE A 99 11.42 8.88 -12.77
N ASP A 100 10.98 9.98 -12.15
CA ASP A 100 11.43 11.33 -12.49
C ASP A 100 12.35 11.88 -11.39
N ILE A 101 13.65 11.70 -11.58
CA ILE A 101 14.68 12.13 -10.63
C ILE A 101 14.76 13.67 -10.54
N LYS A 102 14.55 14.36 -11.66
CA LYS A 102 14.64 15.84 -11.71
C LYS A 102 13.56 16.46 -10.86
N ASN A 103 12.35 15.93 -10.89
CA ASN A 103 11.20 16.39 -10.11
C ASN A 103 11.01 15.62 -8.80
N ARG A 104 11.87 14.62 -8.52
CA ARG A 104 11.90 13.82 -7.28
C ARG A 104 10.58 13.10 -6.96
N PHE A 105 9.99 12.47 -7.97
CA PHE A 105 8.85 11.59 -7.78
C PHE A 105 8.97 10.31 -8.61
N CYS A 106 8.21 9.30 -8.24
CA CYS A 106 7.97 8.12 -9.08
C CYS A 106 6.48 7.76 -9.07
N GLU A 107 6.04 7.17 -10.18
CA GLU A 107 4.66 6.71 -10.36
C GLU A 107 4.66 5.19 -10.41
N VAL A 108 3.84 4.57 -9.58
CA VAL A 108 3.82 3.12 -9.42
C VAL A 108 2.40 2.59 -9.33
N GLN A 109 2.21 1.36 -9.76
CA GLN A 109 1.00 0.59 -9.51
C GLN A 109 1.01 0.00 -8.08
N PRO A 110 -0.17 -0.28 -7.49
CA PRO A 110 -0.30 -0.68 -6.08
C PRO A 110 0.34 -2.02 -5.72
N GLY A 111 0.48 -2.93 -6.68
CA GLY A 111 1.07 -4.26 -6.48
C GLY A 111 2.59 -4.30 -6.49
N VAL A 112 3.27 -3.19 -6.76
CA VAL A 112 4.74 -3.10 -6.67
C VAL A 112 5.18 -3.42 -5.24
N ILE A 113 6.16 -4.33 -5.10
CA ILE A 113 6.75 -4.66 -3.79
C ILE A 113 7.67 -3.52 -3.35
N ASN A 114 7.58 -3.13 -2.08
CA ASN A 114 8.37 -2.01 -1.53
C ASN A 114 9.88 -2.21 -1.80
N LYS A 115 10.43 -3.38 -1.48
CA LYS A 115 11.84 -3.72 -1.71
C LYS A 115 12.24 -3.62 -3.20
N GLU A 116 11.37 -4.02 -4.11
CA GLU A 116 11.64 -3.91 -5.56
C GLU A 116 11.72 -2.45 -5.98
N LEU A 117 10.78 -1.61 -5.52
CA LEU A 117 10.85 -0.17 -5.74
C LEU A 117 12.14 0.43 -5.19
N GLN A 118 12.51 0.11 -3.94
CA GLN A 118 13.75 0.59 -3.32
C GLN A 118 14.98 0.19 -4.15
N LYS A 119 15.01 -1.03 -4.68
CA LYS A 119 16.10 -1.53 -5.54
C LYS A 119 16.21 -0.73 -6.82
N GLU A 120 15.09 -0.42 -7.49
CA GLU A 120 15.11 0.36 -8.73
C GLU A 120 15.53 1.82 -8.45
N LEU A 121 14.99 2.45 -7.41
CA LEU A 121 15.35 3.81 -7.03
C LEU A 121 16.83 3.94 -6.64
N LYS A 122 17.39 2.92 -6.00
CA LYS A 122 18.81 2.91 -5.59
C LYS A 122 19.78 2.96 -6.78
N LYS A 123 19.40 2.46 -7.95
CA LYS A 123 20.22 2.57 -9.17
C LYS A 123 20.47 4.02 -9.57
N GLU A 124 19.52 4.90 -9.21
CA GLU A 124 19.54 6.33 -9.47
C GLU A 124 20.03 7.14 -8.25
N ASN A 125 20.54 6.49 -7.20
CA ASN A 125 20.91 7.09 -5.91
C ASN A 125 19.74 7.78 -5.19
N PHE A 126 18.50 7.25 -5.34
CA PHE A 126 17.30 7.70 -4.67
C PHE A 126 16.68 6.58 -3.84
N PHE A 127 15.75 6.95 -2.97
CA PHE A 127 14.93 6.02 -2.20
C PHE A 127 13.56 6.62 -1.87
N TRP A 128 12.58 5.77 -1.54
CA TRP A 128 11.32 6.16 -0.93
C TRP A 128 11.44 6.05 0.59
N GLY A 129 10.97 7.06 1.35
CA GLY A 129 11.19 7.16 2.80
C GLY A 129 10.70 5.96 3.62
N PRO A 130 9.43 5.51 3.47
CA PRO A 130 8.87 4.44 4.30
C PRO A 130 9.58 3.09 4.12
N ASP A 131 9.96 2.47 5.24
CA ASP A 131 10.69 1.19 5.30
C ASP A 131 10.07 0.23 6.33
N PRO A 132 8.80 -0.19 6.17
CA PRO A 132 8.17 -1.10 7.11
C PRO A 132 8.94 -2.42 7.21
N SER A 133 8.87 -3.10 8.36
CA SER A 133 9.52 -4.41 8.56
C SER A 133 9.09 -5.46 7.53
N SER A 134 7.89 -5.32 6.97
CA SER A 134 7.35 -6.16 5.90
C SER A 134 7.80 -5.77 4.49
N GLN A 135 8.73 -4.83 4.32
CA GLN A 135 9.12 -4.26 3.00
C GLN A 135 9.51 -5.32 1.95
N ASP A 136 10.00 -6.48 2.38
CA ASP A 136 10.41 -7.56 1.49
C ASP A 136 9.23 -8.22 0.75
N TYR A 137 8.03 -8.10 1.31
CA TYR A 137 6.82 -8.76 0.82
C TYR A 137 5.65 -7.80 0.61
N SER A 138 5.57 -6.71 1.37
CA SER A 138 4.46 -5.77 1.29
C SER A 138 4.45 -4.98 0.00
N THR A 139 3.24 -4.71 -0.51
CA THR A 139 3.03 -3.89 -1.70
C THR A 139 2.92 -2.42 -1.35
N ILE A 140 3.26 -1.55 -2.30
CA ILE A 140 3.10 -0.09 -2.14
C ILE A 140 1.65 0.26 -1.83
N GLY A 141 0.67 -0.35 -2.51
CA GLY A 141 -0.75 -0.15 -2.21
C GLY A 141 -1.12 -0.53 -0.78
N GLY A 142 -0.59 -1.65 -0.27
CA GLY A 142 -0.77 -2.06 1.13
C GLY A 142 -0.10 -1.10 2.12
N ASN A 143 1.11 -0.62 1.80
CA ASN A 143 1.80 0.37 2.64
C ASN A 143 1.02 1.69 2.71
N ILE A 144 0.42 2.14 1.60
CA ILE A 144 -0.42 3.34 1.55
C ILE A 144 -1.71 3.13 2.33
N ALA A 145 -2.41 2.02 2.08
CA ALA A 145 -3.69 1.72 2.72
C ALA A 145 -3.58 1.67 4.25
N ASN A 146 -2.49 1.09 4.77
CA ASN A 146 -2.25 0.99 6.22
C ASN A 146 -1.41 2.15 6.79
N ASN A 147 -0.97 3.10 5.97
CA ASN A 147 0.03 4.11 6.36
C ASN A 147 1.24 3.48 7.06
N SER A 148 1.75 2.38 6.49
CA SER A 148 2.78 1.54 7.11
C SER A 148 4.13 2.23 7.13
N ALA A 149 4.54 2.67 8.32
CA ALA A 149 5.84 3.28 8.56
C ALA A 149 6.88 2.24 9.03
N GLY A 150 8.13 2.65 9.11
CA GLY A 150 9.24 1.88 9.66
C GLY A 150 10.19 2.77 10.43
N PRO A 151 11.39 2.28 10.82
CA PRO A 151 12.36 3.03 11.62
C PRO A 151 12.80 4.38 11.02
N ARG A 152 12.72 4.51 9.69
CA ARG A 152 13.04 5.78 9.02
C ARG A 152 11.97 6.86 9.22
N ALA A 153 10.80 6.51 9.74
CA ALA A 153 9.70 7.47 9.91
C ALA A 153 10.07 8.65 10.82
N ILE A 154 10.98 8.43 11.77
CA ILE A 154 11.48 9.50 12.67
C ILE A 154 12.08 10.67 11.89
N LYS A 155 12.71 10.43 10.74
CA LYS A 155 13.33 11.44 9.89
C LYS A 155 12.49 11.81 8.68
N TYR A 156 11.89 10.82 8.03
CA TYR A 156 11.27 10.99 6.73
C TYR A 156 9.75 10.94 6.75
N GLY A 157 9.16 10.71 7.93
CA GLY A 157 7.72 10.58 8.07
C GLY A 157 7.18 9.23 7.57
N THR A 158 5.88 9.14 7.55
CA THR A 158 5.10 7.97 7.16
C THR A 158 4.78 8.00 5.66
N PRO A 159 4.11 6.99 5.07
CA PRO A 159 3.59 7.09 3.71
C PRO A 159 2.79 8.36 3.46
N ARG A 160 1.97 8.80 4.43
CA ARG A 160 1.18 10.05 4.35
C ARG A 160 2.02 11.29 4.02
N ASP A 161 3.28 11.32 4.45
CA ASP A 161 4.20 12.45 4.22
C ASP A 161 5.01 12.29 2.93
N ASN A 162 4.98 11.09 2.34
CA ASN A 162 5.80 10.67 1.20
C ASN A 162 4.99 10.31 -0.05
N ILE A 163 3.71 10.72 -0.10
CA ILE A 163 2.83 10.56 -1.25
C ILE A 163 2.44 11.94 -1.77
N LEU A 164 2.57 12.16 -3.07
CA LEU A 164 2.22 13.40 -3.75
C LEU A 164 0.81 13.34 -4.36
N GLY A 165 0.37 12.16 -4.80
CA GLY A 165 -0.94 11.97 -5.40
C GLY A 165 -1.33 10.51 -5.52
N LEU A 166 -2.63 10.27 -5.69
CA LEU A 166 -3.22 8.94 -5.86
C LEU A 166 -4.22 8.94 -7.01
N GLU A 167 -4.30 7.82 -7.73
CA GLU A 167 -5.46 7.48 -8.54
C GLU A 167 -6.17 6.30 -7.90
N PHE A 168 -7.49 6.37 -7.76
CA PHE A 168 -8.28 5.31 -7.14
C PHE A 168 -9.66 5.19 -7.78
N ILE A 169 -10.29 4.05 -7.58
CA ILE A 169 -11.65 3.75 -7.99
C ILE A 169 -12.54 3.73 -6.76
N SER A 170 -13.58 4.55 -6.75
CA SER A 170 -14.57 4.61 -5.67
C SER A 170 -15.44 3.35 -5.60
N GLY A 171 -16.20 3.18 -4.50
CA GLY A 171 -17.11 2.06 -4.33
C GLY A 171 -18.23 1.95 -5.38
N ILE A 172 -18.48 3.01 -6.15
CA ILE A 172 -19.44 3.02 -7.28
C ILE A 172 -18.76 2.86 -8.64
N GLY A 173 -17.45 2.63 -8.66
CA GLY A 173 -16.68 2.40 -9.88
C GLY A 173 -16.28 3.65 -10.66
N GLU A 174 -16.21 4.82 -10.03
CA GLU A 174 -15.69 6.03 -10.64
C GLU A 174 -14.21 6.22 -10.35
N ILE A 175 -13.47 6.74 -11.34
CA ILE A 175 -12.03 6.97 -11.22
C ILE A 175 -11.80 8.42 -10.75
N TYR A 176 -11.02 8.56 -9.69
CA TYR A 176 -10.63 9.85 -9.14
C TYR A 176 -9.10 9.96 -9.07
N LYS A 177 -8.62 11.20 -9.18
CA LYS A 177 -7.22 11.56 -8.94
C LYS A 177 -7.13 12.63 -7.86
N THR A 178 -6.14 12.49 -7.00
CA THR A 178 -5.86 13.44 -5.93
C THR A 178 -4.41 13.91 -5.99
N GLY A 179 -4.12 15.02 -5.31
CA GLY A 179 -2.77 15.54 -5.16
C GLY A 179 -2.21 16.20 -6.40
N VAL A 180 -0.92 16.43 -6.36
CA VAL A 180 -0.14 17.11 -7.41
C VAL A 180 1.22 16.45 -7.56
N LYS A 181 1.90 16.61 -8.71
CA LYS A 181 3.25 16.06 -8.94
C LYS A 181 4.37 16.97 -8.42
N THR A 182 4.02 18.04 -7.72
CA THR A 182 4.97 19.03 -7.17
C THR A 182 5.01 18.96 -5.65
N SER A 183 6.13 19.33 -5.05
CA SER A 183 6.30 19.37 -3.60
C SER A 183 5.40 20.41 -2.90
N LYS A 184 4.86 21.38 -3.64
CA LYS A 184 3.96 22.40 -3.14
C LYS A 184 2.59 22.27 -3.81
N GLY A 185 1.57 21.94 -3.02
CA GLY A 185 0.16 21.98 -3.42
C GLY A 185 -0.62 22.74 -2.35
N VAL A 186 -1.34 23.81 -2.74
CA VAL A 186 -2.00 24.71 -1.77
C VAL A 186 -3.50 24.84 -2.00
N VAL A 187 -4.04 24.18 -3.02
CA VAL A 187 -5.44 24.35 -3.43
C VAL A 187 -6.25 23.10 -3.12
N GLY A 188 -7.41 23.30 -2.48
CA GLY A 188 -8.40 22.27 -2.22
C GLY A 188 -8.13 21.45 -0.96
N LEU A 189 -8.98 20.45 -0.75
CA LEU A 189 -8.85 19.50 0.35
C LEU A 189 -7.75 18.47 0.07
N ASP A 190 -7.00 18.09 1.09
CA ASP A 190 -5.98 17.05 0.98
C ASP A 190 -6.62 15.64 1.04
N LEU A 191 -7.22 15.25 -0.07
CA LEU A 191 -7.82 13.92 -0.21
C LEU A 191 -6.74 12.83 -0.27
N THR A 192 -5.53 13.14 -0.71
CA THR A 192 -4.41 12.19 -0.72
C THR A 192 -4.12 11.69 0.69
N ARG A 193 -4.08 12.59 1.67
CA ARG A 193 -3.90 12.22 3.08
C ARG A 193 -5.11 11.51 3.68
N LEU A 194 -6.33 11.84 3.24
CA LEU A 194 -7.55 11.15 3.66
C LEU A 194 -7.54 9.68 3.26
N PHE A 195 -7.15 9.38 2.01
CA PHE A 195 -7.07 8.01 1.49
C PHE A 195 -5.91 7.20 2.08
N THR A 196 -4.82 7.85 2.48
CA THR A 196 -3.67 7.20 3.11
C THR A 196 -4.01 6.78 4.54
N GLY A 197 -3.98 5.48 4.82
CA GLY A 197 -4.39 4.90 6.09
C GLY A 197 -5.88 4.57 6.18
N SER A 198 -6.60 4.55 5.04
CA SER A 198 -8.02 4.20 4.98
C SER A 198 -8.31 2.70 4.93
N GLU A 199 -7.28 1.86 4.92
CA GLU A 199 -7.36 0.39 4.82
C GLU A 199 -8.21 -0.12 3.63
N GLY A 200 -8.33 0.71 2.58
CA GLY A 200 -9.08 0.39 1.37
C GLY A 200 -10.59 0.63 1.44
N ILE A 201 -11.13 1.14 2.55
CA ILE A 201 -12.59 1.37 2.70
C ILE A 201 -13.11 2.55 1.88
N LEU A 202 -12.25 3.50 1.51
CA LEU A 202 -12.65 4.69 0.73
C LEU A 202 -12.55 4.49 -0.79
N GLY A 203 -11.84 3.45 -1.23
CA GLY A 203 -11.67 3.14 -2.65
C GLY A 203 -10.48 2.21 -2.90
N ILE A 204 -10.36 1.78 -4.15
CA ILE A 204 -9.33 0.84 -4.61
C ILE A 204 -8.24 1.63 -5.33
N LEU A 205 -7.03 1.62 -4.79
CA LEU A 205 -5.87 2.30 -5.35
C LEU A 205 -5.45 1.65 -6.68
N THR A 206 -5.22 2.46 -7.71
CA THR A 206 -4.76 2.01 -9.03
C THR A 206 -3.40 2.57 -9.41
N GLU A 207 -3.04 3.76 -8.89
CA GLU A 207 -1.75 4.38 -9.12
C GLU A 207 -1.38 5.29 -7.94
N ALA A 208 -0.10 5.35 -7.61
CA ALA A 208 0.44 6.27 -6.62
C ALA A 208 1.62 7.07 -7.19
N THR A 209 1.62 8.38 -6.94
CA THR A 209 2.76 9.28 -7.15
C THR A 209 3.47 9.45 -5.82
N LEU A 210 4.68 8.91 -5.72
CA LEU A 210 5.49 8.87 -4.51
C LEU A 210 6.59 9.92 -4.56
N LYS A 211 6.83 10.60 -3.45
CA LYS A 211 7.96 11.51 -3.28
C LYS A 211 9.22 10.69 -3.03
N ILE A 212 10.24 10.86 -3.86
CA ILE A 212 11.54 10.19 -3.69
C ILE A 212 12.61 11.16 -3.21
N LEU A 213 13.57 10.64 -2.48
CA LEU A 213 14.62 11.40 -1.80
C LEU A 213 15.99 10.89 -2.25
N PRO A 214 17.02 11.77 -2.35
CA PRO A 214 18.39 11.32 -2.65
C PRO A 214 18.94 10.48 -1.50
N CYS A 215 19.73 9.45 -1.84
CA CYS A 215 20.40 8.61 -0.84
C CYS A 215 21.41 9.43 -0.03
N ASN A 216 21.59 9.04 1.24
CA ASN A 216 22.67 9.59 2.06
C ASN A 216 24.03 9.03 1.60
N ASN A 217 25.05 9.88 1.57
CA ASN A 217 26.40 9.49 1.15
C ASN A 217 27.09 8.58 2.16
N ALA A 218 26.76 8.71 3.45
CA ALA A 218 27.31 7.88 4.51
C ALA A 218 26.29 7.68 5.64
N ILE A 219 26.27 6.51 6.21
CA ILE A 219 25.48 6.16 7.38
C ILE A 219 26.42 5.51 8.40
N LYS A 220 26.36 5.96 9.67
CA LYS A 220 27.00 5.31 10.81
C LYS A 220 25.93 4.83 11.77
N THR A 221 26.07 3.63 12.30
CA THR A 221 25.18 3.05 13.30
C THR A 221 25.92 3.02 14.63
N VAL A 222 25.23 3.40 15.70
CA VAL A 222 25.74 3.34 17.08
C VAL A 222 24.75 2.50 17.87
N GLU A 223 25.26 1.53 18.62
CA GLU A 223 24.53 0.76 19.62
C GLU A 223 24.97 1.22 20.99
N ILE A 224 24.01 1.48 21.89
CA ILE A 224 24.26 1.99 23.23
C ILE A 224 23.48 1.14 24.23
N THR A 225 24.17 0.64 25.25
CA THR A 225 23.57 -0.10 26.38
C THR A 225 23.35 0.86 27.53
N PHE A 226 22.19 0.77 28.18
CA PHE A 226 21.82 1.58 29.34
C PHE A 226 21.50 0.68 30.55
N ASP A 227 21.79 1.16 31.73
CA ASP A 227 21.46 0.46 32.97
C ASP A 227 19.97 0.56 33.32
N SER A 228 19.26 1.53 32.78
CA SER A 228 17.84 1.72 33.02
C SER A 228 17.08 2.20 31.76
N VAL A 229 15.78 1.85 31.68
CA VAL A 229 14.87 2.37 30.67
C VAL A 229 14.74 3.89 30.79
N ALA A 230 14.83 4.46 31.99
CA ALA A 230 14.72 5.89 32.21
C ALA A 230 15.89 6.64 31.55
N ASP A 231 17.12 6.16 31.68
CA ASP A 231 18.32 6.78 31.09
C ASP A 231 18.26 6.67 29.54
N ALA A 232 17.83 5.53 29.02
CA ALA A 232 17.62 5.36 27.58
C ALA A 232 16.58 6.34 27.05
N SER A 233 15.43 6.46 27.71
CA SER A 233 14.36 7.39 27.33
C SER A 233 14.82 8.85 27.40
N GLN A 234 15.54 9.25 28.43
CA GLN A 234 16.08 10.61 28.57
C GLN A 234 17.10 10.91 27.47
N THR A 235 17.92 9.92 27.10
CA THR A 235 18.88 10.06 26.00
C THR A 235 18.18 10.28 24.66
N ILE A 236 17.08 9.54 24.40
CA ILE A 236 16.26 9.74 23.20
C ILE A 236 15.67 11.16 23.17
N ILE A 237 15.10 11.64 24.29
CA ILE A 237 14.56 12.99 24.41
C ILE A 237 15.63 14.03 24.08
N ASN A 238 16.81 13.90 24.67
CA ASN A 238 17.93 14.80 24.45
C ASN A 238 18.41 14.78 22.99
N LEU A 239 18.46 13.58 22.36
CA LEU A 239 18.82 13.43 20.96
C LEU A 239 17.79 14.09 20.03
N MET A 240 16.50 13.90 20.30
CA MET A 240 15.43 14.45 19.49
C MET A 240 15.23 15.96 19.64
N SER A 241 15.77 16.56 20.71
CA SER A 241 15.78 18.01 20.90
C SER A 241 16.91 18.71 20.12
N GLN A 242 17.78 17.95 19.46
CA GLN A 242 18.88 18.49 18.65
C GLN A 242 18.40 18.88 17.24
N PRO A 243 19.08 19.81 16.55
CA PRO A 243 18.76 20.19 15.17
C PRO A 243 18.92 19.06 14.14
N ILE A 244 19.65 18.00 14.49
CA ILE A 244 19.92 16.86 13.60
C ILE A 244 19.04 15.67 14.02
N THR A 245 18.14 15.27 13.12
CA THR A 245 17.31 14.10 13.32
C THR A 245 18.07 12.82 12.90
N PRO A 246 18.10 11.77 13.72
CA PRO A 246 18.67 10.48 13.36
C PRO A 246 18.03 9.90 12.10
N TYR A 247 18.83 9.15 11.32
CA TYR A 247 18.33 8.45 10.13
C TYR A 247 17.28 7.38 10.47
N LYS A 248 17.56 6.61 11.52
CA LYS A 248 16.70 5.63 12.17
C LYS A 248 16.94 5.68 13.66
N LEU A 249 15.95 5.31 14.42
CA LEU A 249 16.05 5.13 15.86
C LEU A 249 15.18 3.93 16.25
N GLU A 250 15.78 2.97 16.93
CA GLU A 250 15.10 1.78 17.47
C GLU A 250 15.51 1.62 18.92
N PHE A 251 14.57 1.19 19.75
CA PHE A 251 14.72 1.00 21.19
C PHE A 251 14.21 -0.40 21.59
#